data_36e5c86c49b77e30823b2e65eb482bbe
#
_entry.id   36e5c86c49b77e30823b2e65eb482bbe
#
_cell.length_a   1.000
_cell.length_b   1.000
_cell.length_c   1.000
_cell.angle_alpha   90.00
_cell.angle_beta   90.00
_cell.angle_gamma   90.00
#
_symmetry.space_group_name_H-M   'P 1'
#
loop_
_entity.id
_entity.type
_entity.pdbx_description
1 polymer ?
#
loop_
_entity_poly.entity_id
_entity_poly.type
_entity_poly.pdbx_seq_one_letter_code
_entity_poly.pdbx_strand_id
1 'polypeptide(L)'
;IFNRTGELAKEELASQASLDAARAAMEGLEALNAVRKQVVKDMQILAPFSGVVVYKAAQPGEMISPVSAGGGFTNTGICTIVDMDSLEVEVDVNEAFINRVKPGQPVITNLNAYPKWDIPSEVIAIIPTADRNKATVKVRIALLEKDERVLPDMGSRVSFLRKVENATKETPKEGVMIPL
;
A
#
# COMPACT_ATOMS: atom_id res chain seq x y z
N ILE A 1 -22.08 28.96 -31.74
CA ILE A 1 -23.37 28.59 -32.40
C ILE A 1 -24.46 28.45 -31.34
N PHE A 2 -24.30 27.60 -30.33
CA PHE A 2 -25.32 27.36 -29.30
C PHE A 2 -25.84 28.65 -28.59
N ASN A 3 -24.93 29.50 -28.10
CA ASN A 3 -25.34 30.77 -27.46
C ASN A 3 -26.17 31.67 -28.38
N ARG A 4 -25.73 31.79 -29.63
CA ARG A 4 -26.48 32.59 -30.62
C ARG A 4 -27.86 32.01 -30.96
N THR A 5 -27.95 30.67 -31.07
CA THR A 5 -29.25 30.00 -31.27
C THR A 5 -30.16 30.15 -30.04
N GLY A 6 -29.57 30.15 -28.83
CA GLY A 6 -30.29 30.38 -27.58
C GLY A 6 -30.85 31.80 -27.46
N GLU A 7 -30.11 32.84 -27.93
CA GLU A 7 -30.60 34.22 -27.98
C GLU A 7 -31.72 34.38 -29.00
N LEU A 8 -31.56 33.80 -30.20
CA LEU A 8 -32.61 33.83 -31.23
C LEU A 8 -33.89 33.07 -30.83
N ALA A 9 -33.73 32.00 -30.02
CA ALA A 9 -34.90 31.29 -29.47
C ALA A 9 -35.64 32.09 -28.42
N LYS A 10 -34.96 32.92 -27.62
CA LYS A 10 -35.58 33.84 -26.66
C LYS A 10 -36.42 34.96 -27.35
N GLU A 11 -35.97 35.33 -28.53
CA GLU A 11 -36.67 36.33 -29.39
C GLU A 11 -37.72 35.69 -30.30
N GLU A 12 -38.06 34.41 -30.11
CA GLU A 12 -39.00 33.63 -30.94
C GLU A 12 -38.60 33.53 -32.42
N LEU A 13 -37.32 33.83 -32.76
CA LEU A 13 -36.76 33.79 -34.12
C LEU A 13 -36.16 32.43 -34.48
N ALA A 14 -36.05 31.50 -33.53
CA ALA A 14 -35.56 30.13 -33.74
C ALA A 14 -36.53 29.09 -33.21
N SER A 15 -36.68 27.96 -33.92
CA SER A 15 -37.56 26.89 -33.46
C SER A 15 -36.93 26.12 -32.30
N GLN A 16 -37.77 25.55 -31.44
CA GLN A 16 -37.31 24.69 -30.34
C GLN A 16 -36.43 23.54 -30.87
N ALA A 17 -36.81 22.95 -32.01
CA ALA A 17 -36.01 21.87 -32.61
C ALA A 17 -34.59 22.32 -33.00
N SER A 18 -34.40 23.58 -33.46
CA SER A 18 -33.06 24.09 -33.76
C SER A 18 -32.22 24.36 -32.52
N LEU A 19 -32.86 24.76 -31.42
CA LEU A 19 -32.21 24.93 -30.13
C LEU A 19 -31.75 23.57 -29.58
N ASP A 20 -32.61 22.56 -29.63
CA ASP A 20 -32.31 21.23 -29.12
C ASP A 20 -31.21 20.57 -29.95
N ALA A 21 -31.21 20.74 -31.27
CA ALA A 21 -30.14 20.29 -32.18
C ALA A 21 -28.79 21.00 -31.88
N ALA A 22 -28.82 22.30 -31.61
CA ALA A 22 -27.63 23.07 -31.27
C ALA A 22 -27.07 22.65 -29.88
N ARG A 23 -27.96 22.33 -28.92
CA ARG A 23 -27.58 21.80 -27.60
C ARG A 23 -26.93 20.41 -27.73
N ALA A 24 -27.56 19.48 -28.44
CA ALA A 24 -27.02 18.14 -28.66
C ALA A 24 -25.65 18.18 -29.36
N ALA A 25 -25.47 19.07 -30.34
CA ALA A 25 -24.20 19.26 -31.00
C ALA A 25 -23.12 19.80 -30.01
N MET A 26 -23.47 20.74 -29.14
CA MET A 26 -22.56 21.26 -28.12
C MET A 26 -22.13 20.16 -27.14
N GLU A 27 -23.09 19.44 -26.57
CA GLU A 27 -22.84 18.33 -25.64
C GLU A 27 -21.99 17.24 -26.29
N GLY A 28 -22.23 16.90 -27.55
CA GLY A 28 -21.41 15.95 -28.33
C GLY A 28 -19.96 16.40 -28.49
N LEU A 29 -19.75 17.69 -28.78
CA LEU A 29 -18.39 18.26 -28.91
C LEU A 29 -17.68 18.35 -27.56
N GLU A 30 -18.40 18.66 -26.48
CA GLU A 30 -17.84 18.66 -25.12
C GLU A 30 -17.42 17.26 -24.70
N ALA A 31 -18.25 16.25 -24.96
CA ALA A 31 -17.93 14.85 -24.68
C ALA A 31 -16.67 14.39 -25.48
N LEU A 32 -16.61 14.73 -26.78
CA LEU A 32 -15.45 14.43 -27.61
C LEU A 32 -14.18 15.12 -27.09
N ASN A 33 -14.29 16.37 -26.66
CA ASN A 33 -13.17 17.11 -26.08
C ASN A 33 -12.71 16.47 -24.75
N ALA A 34 -13.63 16.01 -23.92
CA ALA A 34 -13.32 15.29 -22.69
C ALA A 34 -12.53 14.00 -22.97
N VAL A 35 -12.96 13.21 -23.96
CA VAL A 35 -12.23 12.00 -24.39
C VAL A 35 -10.82 12.36 -24.88
N ARG A 36 -10.67 13.37 -25.72
CA ARG A 36 -9.35 13.79 -26.22
C ARG A 36 -8.44 14.28 -25.09
N LYS A 37 -8.97 15.03 -24.12
CA LYS A 37 -8.22 15.44 -22.92
C LYS A 37 -7.77 14.24 -22.09
N GLN A 38 -8.62 13.22 -21.96
CA GLN A 38 -8.25 11.99 -21.25
C GLN A 38 -7.12 11.26 -21.97
N VAL A 39 -7.18 11.13 -23.30
CA VAL A 39 -6.10 10.52 -24.09
C VAL A 39 -4.77 11.24 -23.87
N VAL A 40 -4.75 12.58 -23.87
CA VAL A 40 -3.52 13.35 -23.59
C VAL A 40 -3.03 13.11 -22.15
N LYS A 41 -3.95 13.03 -21.19
CA LYS A 41 -3.62 12.74 -19.79
C LYS A 41 -3.02 11.33 -19.62
N ASP A 42 -3.55 10.36 -20.34
CA ASP A 42 -3.07 8.97 -20.31
C ASP A 42 -1.68 8.79 -20.96
N MET A 43 -1.26 9.76 -21.82
CA MET A 43 0.11 9.81 -22.33
C MET A 43 1.15 10.31 -21.32
N GLN A 44 0.71 10.87 -20.22
CA GLN A 44 1.57 11.32 -19.11
C GLN A 44 1.52 10.29 -17.99
N ILE A 45 2.59 9.52 -17.84
CA ILE A 45 2.69 8.53 -16.78
C ILE A 45 3.24 9.24 -15.53
N LEU A 46 2.40 9.35 -14.51
CA LEU A 46 2.73 10.00 -13.25
C LEU A 46 2.94 8.95 -12.16
N ALA A 47 3.77 9.28 -11.17
CA ALA A 47 3.90 8.46 -9.97
C ALA A 47 2.57 8.44 -9.19
N PRO A 48 2.07 7.25 -8.81
CA PRO A 48 0.80 7.13 -8.08
C PRO A 48 0.86 7.63 -6.64
N PHE A 49 2.06 7.68 -6.06
CA PHE A 49 2.34 8.16 -4.70
C PHE A 49 3.75 8.73 -4.61
N SER A 50 4.05 9.45 -3.54
CA SER A 50 5.39 9.97 -3.23
C SER A 50 6.26 8.84 -2.67
N GLY A 51 7.49 8.70 -3.16
CA GLY A 51 8.39 7.63 -2.72
C GLY A 51 9.76 7.73 -3.36
N VAL A 52 10.60 6.74 -3.09
CA VAL A 52 11.95 6.62 -3.62
C VAL A 52 11.96 5.62 -4.77
N VAL A 53 12.55 6.01 -5.90
CA VAL A 53 12.74 5.10 -7.04
C VAL A 53 13.91 4.17 -6.71
N VAL A 54 13.63 2.89 -6.54
CA VAL A 54 14.66 1.87 -6.23
C VAL A 54 15.18 1.15 -7.48
N TYR A 55 14.38 1.10 -8.52
CA TYR A 55 14.77 0.47 -9.77
C TYR A 55 14.19 1.22 -10.97
N LYS A 56 15.02 1.48 -11.97
CA LYS A 56 14.64 2.09 -13.25
C LYS A 56 14.73 1.03 -14.34
N ALA A 57 13.59 0.60 -14.88
CA ALA A 57 13.51 -0.43 -15.91
C ALA A 57 13.63 0.14 -17.34
N ALA A 58 13.06 1.32 -17.57
CA ALA A 58 12.96 1.89 -18.91
C ALA A 58 13.95 3.03 -19.16
N GLN A 59 14.43 3.16 -20.40
CA GLN A 59 15.30 4.24 -20.85
C GLN A 59 14.55 5.18 -21.79
N PRO A 60 14.95 6.47 -21.88
CA PRO A 60 14.40 7.37 -22.87
C PRO A 60 14.59 6.82 -24.30
N GLY A 61 13.51 6.79 -25.07
CA GLY A 61 13.50 6.25 -26.44
C GLY A 61 13.07 4.78 -26.54
N GLU A 62 12.90 4.07 -25.42
CA GLU A 62 12.33 2.73 -25.42
C GLU A 62 10.81 2.75 -25.55
N MET A 63 10.28 1.76 -26.25
CA MET A 63 8.84 1.58 -26.38
C MET A 63 8.33 0.80 -25.18
N ILE A 64 7.41 1.39 -24.43
CA ILE A 64 6.75 0.78 -23.28
C ILE A 64 5.33 0.38 -23.71
N SER A 65 4.99 -0.89 -23.54
CA SER A 65 3.64 -1.39 -23.79
C SER A 65 2.93 -1.70 -22.47
N PRO A 66 1.75 -1.13 -22.21
CA PRO A 66 0.95 -1.47 -21.03
C PRO A 66 0.34 -2.88 -21.12
N VAL A 67 0.39 -3.50 -22.28
CA VAL A 67 -0.14 -4.85 -22.51
C VAL A 67 1.02 -5.76 -22.86
N SER A 68 1.19 -6.83 -22.10
CA SER A 68 2.10 -7.93 -22.45
C SER A 68 1.59 -8.62 -23.71
N ALA A 69 1.92 -8.08 -24.88
CA ALA A 69 1.75 -8.79 -26.13
C ALA A 69 2.85 -9.84 -26.19
N GLY A 70 2.58 -11.04 -25.75
CA GLY A 70 3.19 -12.36 -25.96
C GLY A 70 4.58 -12.56 -26.61
N GLY A 71 5.43 -11.55 -26.64
CA GLY A 71 6.78 -11.59 -27.20
C GLY A 71 7.76 -10.98 -26.20
N GLY A 72 8.73 -11.75 -25.76
CA GLY A 72 9.64 -11.55 -24.64
C GLY A 72 10.57 -10.32 -24.63
N PHE A 73 10.22 -9.20 -25.23
CA PHE A 73 11.07 -8.00 -25.33
C PHE A 73 10.38 -6.69 -24.93
N THR A 74 9.17 -6.71 -24.39
CA THR A 74 8.49 -5.49 -23.96
C THR A 74 8.60 -5.32 -22.44
N ASN A 75 9.31 -4.29 -22.01
CA ASN A 75 9.28 -3.84 -20.62
C ASN A 75 7.88 -3.32 -20.31
N THR A 76 7.22 -3.96 -19.33
CA THR A 76 5.89 -3.57 -18.87
C THR A 76 5.91 -2.50 -17.78
N GLY A 77 7.09 -2.15 -17.24
CA GLY A 77 7.26 -1.18 -16.18
C GLY A 77 8.32 -0.14 -16.49
N ILE A 78 8.13 1.08 -15.99
CA ILE A 78 9.09 2.19 -16.12
C ILE A 78 10.08 2.19 -14.97
N CYS A 79 9.59 2.11 -13.75
CA CYS A 79 10.38 2.11 -12.53
C CYS A 79 9.62 1.44 -11.39
N THR A 80 10.34 1.07 -10.34
CA THR A 80 9.77 0.63 -9.07
C THR A 80 9.93 1.74 -8.05
N ILE A 81 8.81 2.17 -7.46
CA ILE A 81 8.76 3.21 -6.43
C ILE A 81 8.40 2.53 -5.11
N VAL A 82 9.12 2.85 -4.06
CA VAL A 82 8.87 2.35 -2.71
C VAL A 82 8.49 3.52 -1.80
N ASP A 83 7.44 3.34 -1.04
CA ASP A 83 7.05 4.23 0.03
C ASP A 83 7.86 3.88 1.28
N MET A 84 8.79 4.76 1.65
CA MET A 84 9.65 4.56 2.81
C MET A 84 8.92 4.79 4.13
N ASP A 85 7.76 5.45 4.10
CA ASP A 85 6.96 5.75 5.29
C ASP A 85 6.08 4.57 5.73
N SER A 86 5.81 3.64 4.84
CA SER A 86 4.94 2.47 5.08
C SER A 86 5.70 1.15 5.15
N LEU A 87 7.00 1.18 5.49
CA LEU A 87 7.79 -0.04 5.65
C LEU A 87 7.27 -0.89 6.82
N GLU A 88 7.13 -2.17 6.56
CA GLU A 88 6.74 -3.19 7.53
C GLU A 88 7.74 -4.35 7.51
N VAL A 89 7.83 -5.06 8.61
CA VAL A 89 8.62 -6.29 8.70
C VAL A 89 7.70 -7.48 8.54
N GLU A 90 8.00 -8.32 7.56
CA GLU A 90 7.36 -9.62 7.40
C GLU A 90 8.26 -10.72 7.97
N VAL A 91 7.75 -11.47 8.93
CA VAL A 91 8.49 -12.54 9.57
C VAL A 91 7.76 -13.87 9.45
N ASP A 92 8.50 -14.92 9.11
CA ASP A 92 8.00 -16.29 9.07
C ASP A 92 8.10 -16.93 10.46
N VAL A 93 6.95 -17.15 11.09
CA VAL A 93 6.85 -17.79 12.42
C VAL A 93 6.45 -19.25 12.25
N ASN A 94 7.14 -20.16 12.91
CA ASN A 94 6.80 -21.58 12.88
C ASN A 94 5.39 -21.79 13.45
N GLU A 95 4.61 -22.66 12.81
CA GLU A 95 3.22 -22.97 13.17
C GLU A 95 3.07 -23.40 14.63
N ALA A 96 4.06 -24.11 15.19
CA ALA A 96 4.05 -24.54 16.60
C ALA A 96 4.02 -23.36 17.59
N PHE A 97 4.45 -22.18 17.18
CA PHE A 97 4.54 -21.00 18.05
C PHE A 97 3.50 -19.92 17.74
N ILE A 98 2.76 -20.06 16.62
CA ILE A 98 1.82 -19.02 16.17
C ILE A 98 0.73 -18.71 17.20
N ASN A 99 0.30 -19.71 17.98
CA ASN A 99 -0.71 -19.55 19.04
C ASN A 99 -0.28 -18.59 20.16
N ARG A 100 1.01 -18.25 20.25
CA ARG A 100 1.57 -17.32 21.23
C ARG A 100 1.65 -15.89 20.70
N VAL A 101 1.46 -15.70 19.41
CA VAL A 101 1.50 -14.40 18.77
C VAL A 101 0.08 -13.85 18.67
N LYS A 102 -0.12 -12.62 19.10
CA LYS A 102 -1.41 -11.93 19.03
C LYS A 102 -1.24 -10.59 18.34
N PRO A 103 -2.24 -10.13 17.57
CA PRO A 103 -2.26 -8.75 17.06
C PRO A 103 -2.16 -7.76 18.23
N GLY A 104 -1.44 -6.65 18.02
CA GLY A 104 -1.19 -5.67 19.08
C GLY A 104 -0.13 -6.08 20.12
N GLN A 105 0.61 -7.15 19.88
CA GLN A 105 1.68 -7.59 20.78
C GLN A 105 2.95 -6.76 20.53
N PRO A 106 3.58 -6.22 21.60
CA PRO A 106 4.85 -5.51 21.46
C PRO A 106 5.98 -6.46 21.07
N VAL A 107 6.84 -5.98 20.20
CA VAL A 107 7.94 -6.75 19.60
C VAL A 107 9.17 -5.85 19.52
N ILE A 108 10.34 -6.43 19.66
CA ILE A 108 11.61 -5.77 19.36
C ILE A 108 12.14 -6.31 18.05
N THR A 109 12.40 -5.41 17.11
CA THR A 109 12.99 -5.72 15.82
C THR A 109 14.42 -5.23 15.77
N ASN A 110 15.35 -6.11 15.43
CA ASN A 110 16.75 -5.78 15.18
C ASN A 110 17.07 -6.02 13.71
N LEU A 111 17.66 -5.05 13.07
CA LEU A 111 18.16 -5.20 11.71
C LEU A 111 19.53 -5.90 11.74
N ASN A 112 19.77 -6.83 10.82
CA ASN A 112 21.06 -7.52 10.74
C ASN A 112 22.23 -6.55 10.46
N ALA A 113 21.95 -5.45 9.77
CA ALA A 113 22.93 -4.38 9.55
C ALA A 113 23.28 -3.59 10.83
N TYR A 114 22.33 -3.52 11.79
CA TYR A 114 22.47 -2.75 13.02
C TYR A 114 22.07 -3.59 14.24
N PRO A 115 22.85 -4.60 14.61
CA PRO A 115 22.46 -5.58 15.63
C PRO A 115 22.31 -5.03 17.06
N LYS A 116 22.83 -3.83 17.32
CA LYS A 116 22.72 -3.13 18.61
C LYS A 116 21.55 -2.15 18.68
N TRP A 117 20.83 -2.01 17.59
CA TRP A 117 19.70 -1.08 17.53
C TRP A 117 18.40 -1.86 17.68
N ASP A 118 17.74 -1.64 18.82
CA ASP A 118 16.47 -2.23 19.17
C ASP A 118 15.35 -1.29 18.71
N ILE A 119 14.59 -1.68 17.69
CA ILE A 119 13.50 -0.89 17.15
C ILE A 119 12.19 -1.37 17.79
N PRO A 120 11.49 -0.51 18.55
CA PRO A 120 10.18 -0.87 19.09
C PRO A 120 9.18 -1.07 17.94
N SER A 121 8.47 -2.17 18.01
CA SER A 121 7.59 -2.61 16.91
C SER A 121 6.34 -3.28 17.48
N GLU A 122 5.30 -3.42 16.68
CA GLU A 122 4.03 -4.01 17.07
C GLU A 122 3.50 -4.95 15.99
N VAL A 123 2.90 -6.06 16.41
CA VAL A 123 2.25 -6.99 15.48
C VAL A 123 0.98 -6.37 14.92
N ILE A 124 0.93 -6.14 13.61
CA ILE A 124 -0.25 -5.63 12.91
C ILE A 124 -1.25 -6.77 12.70
N ALA A 125 -0.80 -7.82 12.02
CA ALA A 125 -1.67 -8.91 11.59
C ALA A 125 -0.89 -10.21 11.40
N ILE A 126 -1.62 -11.31 11.55
CA ILE A 126 -1.17 -12.65 11.19
C ILE A 126 -1.85 -12.98 9.87
N ILE A 127 -1.07 -13.26 8.83
CA ILE A 127 -1.61 -13.62 7.52
C ILE A 127 -2.02 -15.11 7.59
N PRO A 128 -3.31 -15.45 7.39
CA PRO A 128 -3.79 -16.83 7.53
C PRO A 128 -3.40 -17.71 6.33
N THR A 129 -2.16 -17.60 5.89
CA THR A 129 -1.59 -18.39 4.79
C THR A 129 -0.35 -19.08 5.32
N ALA A 130 -0.46 -20.39 5.52
CA ALA A 130 0.67 -21.22 5.92
C ALA A 130 1.44 -21.69 4.68
N ASP A 131 2.75 -21.53 4.70
CA ASP A 131 3.63 -22.19 3.73
C ASP A 131 3.82 -23.65 4.16
N ARG A 132 3.18 -24.58 3.42
CA ARG A 132 3.25 -26.02 3.73
C ARG A 132 4.66 -26.58 3.65
N ASN A 133 5.51 -26.00 2.82
CA ASN A 133 6.90 -26.48 2.64
C ASN A 133 7.79 -26.11 3.83
N LYS A 134 7.51 -24.95 4.46
CA LYS A 134 8.29 -24.42 5.57
C LYS A 134 7.62 -24.62 6.93
N ALA A 135 6.32 -25.02 6.97
CA ALA A 135 5.49 -25.04 8.17
C ALA A 135 5.54 -23.71 8.95
N THR A 136 5.46 -22.60 8.22
CA THR A 136 5.51 -21.24 8.79
C THR A 136 4.27 -20.44 8.41
N VAL A 137 3.93 -19.48 9.27
CA VAL A 137 2.85 -18.50 9.07
C VAL A 137 3.50 -17.12 9.05
N LYS A 138 3.10 -16.29 8.10
CA LYS A 138 3.59 -14.93 7.95
C LYS A 138 2.93 -13.99 8.94
N VAL A 139 3.75 -13.20 9.63
CA VAL A 139 3.30 -12.18 10.57
C VAL A 139 3.83 -10.83 10.11
N ARG A 140 2.94 -9.83 10.01
CA ARG A 140 3.27 -8.45 9.66
C ARG A 140 3.45 -7.63 10.93
N ILE A 141 4.50 -6.87 10.97
CA ILE A 141 4.94 -6.09 12.12
C ILE A 141 5.19 -4.65 11.67
N ALA A 142 4.56 -3.69 12.35
CA ALA A 142 4.81 -2.27 12.13
C ALA A 142 6.05 -1.84 12.92
N LEU A 143 6.90 -1.06 12.30
CA LEU A 143 7.95 -0.33 12.97
C LEU A 143 7.35 0.95 13.56
N LEU A 144 7.48 1.15 14.87
CA LEU A 144 6.98 2.36 15.55
C LEU A 144 7.94 3.54 15.36
N GLU A 145 9.21 3.27 15.18
CA GLU A 145 10.23 4.26 14.86
C GLU A 145 10.62 4.14 13.40
N LYS A 146 10.49 5.24 12.67
CA LYS A 146 10.91 5.36 11.27
C LYS A 146 12.26 6.05 11.22
N ASP A 147 13.22 5.46 10.53
CA ASP A 147 14.56 5.99 10.36
C ASP A 147 14.99 5.76 8.90
N GLU A 148 15.68 6.73 8.32
CA GLU A 148 16.20 6.66 6.93
C GLU A 148 17.19 5.51 6.70
N ARG A 149 17.74 4.93 7.78
CA ARG A 149 18.65 3.78 7.72
C ARG A 149 17.94 2.45 7.46
N VAL A 150 16.63 2.41 7.63
CA VAL A 150 15.81 1.23 7.34
C VAL A 150 15.53 1.19 5.85
N LEU A 151 16.12 0.22 5.15
CA LEU A 151 15.92 0.05 3.71
C LEU A 151 15.04 -1.17 3.43
N PRO A 152 14.30 -1.17 2.30
CA PRO A 152 13.57 -2.35 1.85
C PRO A 152 14.49 -3.58 1.73
N ASP A 153 13.92 -4.75 1.89
CA ASP A 153 14.60 -6.05 1.78
C ASP A 153 15.76 -6.29 2.75
N MET A 154 15.87 -5.49 3.82
CA MET A 154 16.83 -5.76 4.88
C MET A 154 16.43 -6.98 5.70
N GLY A 155 17.39 -7.87 5.95
CA GLY A 155 17.20 -8.96 6.89
C GLY A 155 17.05 -8.46 8.32
N SER A 156 16.03 -8.95 9.02
CA SER A 156 15.72 -8.57 10.38
C SER A 156 15.54 -9.79 11.29
N ARG A 157 15.77 -9.58 12.58
CA ARG A 157 15.48 -10.53 13.65
C ARG A 157 14.43 -9.92 14.56
N VAL A 158 13.41 -10.70 14.88
CA VAL A 158 12.27 -10.25 15.67
C VAL A 158 12.19 -11.02 16.98
N SER A 159 12.03 -10.30 18.09
CA SER A 159 11.86 -10.86 19.42
C SER A 159 10.47 -10.49 19.96
N PHE A 160 9.58 -11.49 20.07
CA PHE A 160 8.24 -11.29 20.58
C PHE A 160 8.25 -11.16 22.11
N LEU A 161 7.82 -10.01 22.63
CA LEU A 161 7.73 -9.78 24.06
C LEU A 161 6.43 -10.37 24.59
N ARG A 162 6.52 -11.04 25.73
CA ARG A 162 5.33 -11.53 26.43
C ARG A 162 4.65 -10.35 27.11
N LYS A 163 3.40 -10.05 26.75
CA LYS A 163 2.60 -9.10 27.51
C LYS A 163 2.39 -9.68 28.90
N VAL A 164 3.04 -9.11 29.89
CA VAL A 164 2.80 -9.48 31.29
C VAL A 164 1.42 -8.92 31.63
N GLU A 165 0.38 -9.72 31.44
CA GLU A 165 -0.88 -9.47 32.10
C GLU A 165 -0.55 -9.53 33.61
N ASN A 166 -0.79 -8.44 34.33
CA ASN A 166 -0.51 -8.26 35.72
C ASN A 166 -0.63 -9.59 36.49
N ALA A 167 0.52 -10.17 36.80
CA ALA A 167 0.55 -11.26 37.77
C ALA A 167 -0.11 -10.73 39.04
N THR A 168 -1.32 -11.16 39.30
CA THR A 168 -1.94 -11.05 40.61
C THR A 168 -0.87 -11.50 41.59
N LYS A 169 -0.43 -10.61 42.47
CA LYS A 169 0.48 -10.93 43.54
C LYS A 169 -0.15 -12.10 44.30
N GLU A 170 0.32 -13.31 44.04
CA GLU A 170 0.11 -14.39 44.96
C GLU A 170 0.80 -13.98 46.27
N THR A 171 0.00 -13.58 47.23
CA THR A 171 0.44 -13.43 48.62
C THR A 171 1.09 -14.74 49.05
N PRO A 172 2.29 -14.71 49.65
CA PRO A 172 2.89 -15.91 50.20
C PRO A 172 1.91 -16.50 51.22
N LYS A 173 1.49 -17.73 51.02
CA LYS A 173 0.77 -18.48 52.06
C LYS A 173 1.71 -18.63 53.25
N GLU A 174 1.40 -17.92 54.31
CA GLU A 174 2.02 -18.12 55.63
C GLU A 174 1.90 -19.60 55.99
N GLY A 175 3.04 -20.28 56.09
CA GLY A 175 3.09 -21.65 56.57
C GLY A 175 2.75 -21.70 58.03
N VAL A 176 1.69 -22.42 58.35
CA VAL A 176 1.35 -22.76 59.77
C VAL A 176 2.41 -23.72 60.28
N MET A 177 3.24 -23.27 61.24
CA MET A 177 4.10 -24.17 61.99
C MET A 177 3.24 -25.02 62.96
N ILE A 178 3.29 -26.33 62.79
CA ILE A 178 2.72 -27.28 63.74
C ILE A 178 3.79 -27.56 64.86
N PRO A 179 3.52 -27.26 66.10
CA PRO A 179 4.46 -27.61 67.13
C PRO A 179 4.40 -29.14 67.42
N LEU A 180 5.57 -29.72 67.61
CA LEU A 180 5.77 -31.10 68.15
C LEU A 180 5.35 -31.24 69.59
#